data_ee0e7ad1879445d96843e75d91660554
#
_entry.id   ee0e7ad1879445d96843e75d91660554
#
_cell.length_a   1.000
_cell.length_b   1.000
_cell.length_c   1.000
_cell.angle_alpha   90.00
_cell.angle_beta   90.00
_cell.angle_gamma   90.00
#
_symmetry.space_group_name_H-M   'P 1'
#
loop_
_entity.id
_entity.type
_entity.pdbx_description
1 polymer ?
#
loop_
_entity_poly.entity_id
_entity_poly.type
_entity_poly.pdbx_seq_one_letter_code
_entity_poly.pdbx_strand_id
1 'polypeptide(L)'
;MKILKTLLIAVGLLVTTQTFAQNYTQKYNSLYQRTEFFDSYGNMVGYAKENSLYNRIEYFDANGNMIKYEKQNDLYNRKETYDSYGNQQGYEKKNDLYNRNETYDSYGNQKEIKKWNELYQRYEVFDSYGNMKGYYKYNSLYERWEYTKSSY
;
A
#
# COMPACT_ATOMS: atom_id res chain seq x y z
N MET A 1 16.07 -15.04 -2.94
CA MET A 1 15.64 -14.11 -1.89
C MET A 1 15.54 -12.66 -2.39
N LYS A 2 15.00 -12.44 -3.61
CA LYS A 2 14.81 -11.10 -4.22
C LYS A 2 13.34 -10.66 -4.33
N ILE A 3 12.38 -11.50 -3.93
CA ILE A 3 10.94 -11.29 -4.18
C ILE A 3 10.26 -10.49 -3.05
N LEU A 4 10.87 -10.38 -1.87
CA LEU A 4 10.21 -9.80 -0.69
C LEU A 4 10.26 -8.27 -0.61
N LYS A 5 11.11 -7.60 -1.41
CA LYS A 5 11.22 -6.13 -1.37
C LYS A 5 10.24 -5.39 -2.29
N THR A 6 9.57 -6.09 -3.20
CA THR A 6 8.77 -5.45 -4.26
C THR A 6 7.28 -5.34 -3.92
N LEU A 7 6.82 -5.93 -2.84
CA LEU A 7 5.39 -5.99 -2.51
C LEU A 7 5.03 -5.19 -1.26
N LEU A 8 5.63 -4.01 -1.07
CA LEU A 8 5.05 -3.03 -0.16
C LEU A 8 3.92 -2.30 -0.89
N ILE A 9 2.84 -3.03 -1.09
CA ILE A 9 1.62 -2.49 -1.66
C ILE A 9 1.13 -1.41 -0.69
N ALA A 10 1.02 -0.19 -1.18
CA ALA A 10 0.49 0.92 -0.41
C ALA A 10 -0.96 0.62 -0.02
N VAL A 11 -1.19 0.08 1.15
CA VAL A 11 -2.52 -0.12 1.72
C VAL A 11 -3.18 1.21 2.14
N GLY A 12 -2.50 2.33 1.88
CA GLY A 12 -2.98 3.66 2.25
C GLY A 12 -4.29 4.12 1.63
N LEU A 13 -4.89 3.37 0.69
CA LEU A 13 -6.09 3.79 -0.04
C LEU A 13 -7.27 2.81 0.03
N LEU A 14 -7.32 1.92 1.02
CA LEU A 14 -8.53 1.16 1.33
C LEU A 14 -9.54 1.99 2.16
N VAL A 15 -9.54 3.31 2.01
CA VAL A 15 -10.45 4.15 2.79
C VAL A 15 -11.66 4.51 1.96
N THR A 16 -12.64 3.63 1.95
CA THR A 16 -14.03 4.07 1.94
C THR A 16 -14.49 4.14 3.41
N THR A 17 -14.51 5.35 3.97
CA THR A 17 -15.35 5.82 5.09
C THR A 17 -15.52 4.95 6.35
N GLN A 18 -14.67 3.98 6.61
CA GLN A 18 -14.57 3.37 7.93
C GLN A 18 -13.20 3.72 8.52
N THR A 19 -13.22 4.32 9.68
CA THR A 19 -12.08 4.69 10.52
C THR A 19 -11.22 3.46 10.82
N PHE A 20 -10.36 3.06 9.88
CA PHE A 20 -9.29 2.11 10.18
C PHE A 20 -8.18 2.81 10.97
N ALA A 21 -8.55 3.17 12.22
CA ALA A 21 -7.63 3.58 13.25
C ALA A 21 -6.89 2.36 13.85
N GLN A 22 -6.77 1.26 13.09
CA GLN A 22 -6.30 -0.01 13.63
C GLN A 22 -5.04 -0.49 12.93
N ASN A 23 -4.21 -1.20 13.68
CA ASN A 23 -3.09 -1.94 13.16
C ASN A 23 -3.62 -3.03 12.22
N TYR A 24 -2.96 -3.24 11.09
CA TYR A 24 -3.29 -4.31 10.15
C TYR A 24 -2.04 -5.06 9.71
N THR A 25 -2.23 -6.26 9.19
CA THR A 25 -1.17 -7.12 8.70
C THR A 25 -1.41 -7.51 7.25
N GLN A 26 -0.34 -7.78 6.52
CA GLN A 26 -0.42 -8.31 5.17
C GLN A 26 0.54 -9.49 5.02
N LYS A 27 0.04 -10.55 4.37
CA LYS A 27 0.78 -11.79 4.16
C LYS A 27 0.57 -12.29 2.73
N TYR A 28 1.65 -12.74 2.09
CA TYR A 28 1.54 -13.38 0.78
C TYR A 28 1.05 -14.82 0.93
N ASN A 29 0.00 -15.17 0.19
CA ASN A 29 -0.55 -16.51 0.09
C ASN A 29 -0.11 -17.13 -1.24
N SER A 30 0.85 -18.06 -1.17
CA SER A 30 1.43 -18.70 -2.35
C SER A 30 0.46 -19.65 -3.07
N LEU A 31 -0.51 -20.22 -2.34
CA LEU A 31 -1.51 -21.12 -2.92
C LEU A 31 -2.45 -20.36 -3.88
N TYR A 32 -2.86 -19.16 -3.48
CA TYR A 32 -3.75 -18.31 -4.28
C TYR A 32 -3.00 -17.22 -5.06
N GLN A 33 -1.67 -17.17 -4.96
CA GLN A 33 -0.80 -16.17 -5.60
C GLN A 33 -1.30 -14.74 -5.40
N ARG A 34 -1.63 -14.40 -4.16
CA ARG A 34 -2.16 -13.09 -3.78
C ARG A 34 -1.60 -12.62 -2.44
N THR A 35 -1.62 -11.31 -2.20
CA THR A 35 -1.35 -10.73 -0.88
C THR A 35 -2.68 -10.51 -0.16
N GLU A 36 -2.83 -11.10 1.01
CA GLU A 36 -4.02 -11.00 1.86
C GLU A 36 -3.80 -9.95 2.95
N PHE A 37 -4.85 -9.20 3.26
CA PHE A 37 -4.88 -8.15 4.27
C PHE A 37 -5.80 -8.56 5.41
N PHE A 38 -5.31 -8.37 6.64
CA PHE A 38 -6.04 -8.76 7.85
C PHE A 38 -6.13 -7.57 8.81
N ASP A 39 -7.26 -7.44 9.50
CA ASP A 39 -7.44 -6.48 10.56
C ASP A 39 -6.66 -6.89 11.83
N SER A 40 -6.74 -6.08 12.89
CA SER A 40 -6.09 -6.36 14.18
C SER A 40 -6.67 -7.58 14.90
N TYR A 41 -7.85 -8.05 14.50
CA TYR A 41 -8.49 -9.25 15.05
C TYR A 41 -8.17 -10.52 14.27
N GLY A 42 -7.43 -10.38 13.15
CA GLY A 42 -7.08 -11.50 12.28
C GLY A 42 -8.13 -11.86 11.23
N ASN A 43 -9.18 -11.04 11.04
CA ASN A 43 -10.15 -11.25 9.98
C ASN A 43 -9.60 -10.74 8.66
N MET A 44 -9.74 -11.52 7.59
CA MET A 44 -9.36 -11.08 6.26
C MET A 44 -10.32 -9.97 5.78
N VAL A 45 -9.76 -8.80 5.48
CA VAL A 45 -10.51 -7.62 5.00
C VAL A 45 -10.44 -7.43 3.49
N GLY A 46 -9.53 -8.14 2.83
CA GLY A 46 -9.37 -8.09 1.39
C GLY A 46 -8.07 -8.72 0.90
N TYR A 47 -7.83 -8.63 -0.38
CA TYR A 47 -6.60 -9.13 -0.99
C TYR A 47 -6.22 -8.36 -2.25
N ALA A 48 -4.96 -8.47 -2.66
CA ALA A 48 -4.45 -7.95 -3.92
C ALA A 48 -3.78 -9.06 -4.72
N LYS A 49 -3.98 -9.06 -6.04
CA LYS A 49 -3.30 -9.98 -6.96
C LYS A 49 -2.88 -9.29 -8.24
N GLU A 50 -1.84 -9.82 -8.84
CA GLU A 50 -1.39 -9.38 -10.15
C GLU A 50 -2.34 -9.90 -11.25
N ASN A 51 -2.70 -9.01 -12.16
CA ASN A 51 -3.37 -9.34 -13.41
C ASN A 51 -2.40 -9.08 -14.56
N SER A 52 -1.72 -10.15 -15.01
CA SER A 52 -0.70 -10.06 -16.06
C SER A 52 -1.27 -9.71 -17.42
N LEU A 53 -2.55 -10.03 -17.69
CA LEU A 53 -3.21 -9.68 -18.94
C LEU A 53 -3.32 -8.16 -19.12
N TYR A 54 -3.62 -7.43 -18.03
CA TYR A 54 -3.77 -5.97 -18.04
C TYR A 54 -2.54 -5.25 -17.45
N ASN A 55 -1.49 -6.00 -17.08
CA ASN A 55 -0.27 -5.48 -16.46
C ASN A 55 -0.57 -4.52 -15.29
N ARG A 56 -1.38 -4.99 -14.34
CA ARG A 56 -1.83 -4.21 -13.19
C ARG A 56 -2.00 -5.07 -11.94
N ILE A 57 -2.00 -4.44 -10.77
CA ILE A 57 -2.36 -5.06 -9.50
C ILE A 57 -3.80 -4.70 -9.18
N GLU A 58 -4.63 -5.70 -8.96
CA GLU A 58 -6.05 -5.55 -8.63
C GLU A 58 -6.29 -5.82 -7.15
N TYR A 59 -7.10 -4.98 -6.52
CA TYR A 59 -7.46 -5.05 -5.11
C TYR A 59 -8.93 -5.40 -4.96
N PHE A 60 -9.20 -6.32 -4.07
CA PHE A 60 -10.52 -6.88 -3.81
C PHE A 60 -10.89 -6.76 -2.33
N ASP A 61 -12.16 -6.58 -2.03
CA ASP A 61 -12.69 -6.72 -0.68
C ASP A 61 -12.71 -8.20 -0.23
N ALA A 62 -13.14 -8.46 1.00
CA ALA A 62 -13.25 -9.83 1.53
C ALA A 62 -14.29 -10.69 0.78
N ASN A 63 -15.25 -10.06 0.11
CA ASN A 63 -16.29 -10.74 -0.68
C ASN A 63 -15.88 -11.01 -2.13
N GLY A 64 -14.69 -10.53 -2.54
CA GLY A 64 -14.17 -10.71 -3.89
C GLY A 64 -14.62 -9.66 -4.90
N ASN A 65 -15.19 -8.53 -4.46
CA ASN A 65 -15.51 -7.42 -5.33
C ASN A 65 -14.26 -6.58 -5.56
N MET A 66 -13.94 -6.27 -6.81
CA MET A 66 -12.81 -5.38 -7.13
C MET A 66 -13.14 -3.95 -6.68
N ILE A 67 -12.26 -3.38 -5.86
CA ILE A 67 -12.42 -2.03 -5.30
C ILE A 67 -11.54 -0.99 -5.99
N LYS A 68 -10.34 -1.39 -6.44
CA LYS A 68 -9.39 -0.54 -7.16
C LYS A 68 -8.36 -1.37 -7.92
N TYR A 69 -7.60 -0.72 -8.77
CA TYR A 69 -6.37 -1.29 -9.34
C TYR A 69 -5.25 -0.26 -9.45
N GLU A 70 -4.02 -0.75 -9.52
CA GLU A 70 -2.81 0.05 -9.70
C GLU A 70 -2.03 -0.45 -10.91
N LYS A 71 -1.52 0.47 -11.72
CA LYS A 71 -0.64 0.15 -12.85
C LYS A 71 0.53 1.12 -12.94
N GLN A 72 1.64 0.62 -13.47
CA GLN A 72 2.80 1.46 -13.78
C GLN A 72 2.52 2.30 -15.01
N ASN A 73 2.82 3.59 -14.92
CA ASN A 73 2.86 4.51 -16.05
C ASN A 73 4.33 4.88 -16.31
N ASP A 74 4.92 4.22 -17.32
CA ASP A 74 6.35 4.37 -17.61
C ASP A 74 6.68 5.75 -18.21
N LEU A 75 5.72 6.37 -18.91
CA LEU A 75 5.91 7.71 -19.49
C LEU A 75 6.18 8.76 -18.40
N TYR A 76 5.46 8.66 -17.27
CA TYR A 76 5.60 9.59 -16.15
C TYR A 76 6.41 9.00 -14.98
N ASN A 77 6.93 7.78 -15.14
CA ASN A 77 7.68 7.04 -14.12
C ASN A 77 6.97 7.06 -12.76
N ARG A 78 5.69 6.69 -12.78
CA ARG A 78 4.83 6.69 -11.58
C ARG A 78 3.85 5.52 -11.60
N LYS A 79 3.42 5.11 -10.43
CA LYS A 79 2.36 4.11 -10.26
C LYS A 79 1.03 4.83 -10.06
N GLU A 80 0.07 4.59 -10.94
CA GLU A 80 -1.24 5.23 -10.93
C GLU A 80 -2.30 4.31 -10.31
N THR A 81 -3.17 4.89 -9.48
CA THR A 81 -4.28 4.21 -8.82
C THR A 81 -5.60 4.63 -9.44
N TYR A 82 -6.45 3.66 -9.72
CA TYR A 82 -7.78 3.82 -10.30
C TYR A 82 -8.83 3.12 -9.46
N ASP A 83 -10.06 3.64 -9.41
CA ASP A 83 -11.19 2.92 -8.84
C ASP A 83 -11.62 1.73 -9.73
N SER A 84 -12.63 0.97 -9.28
CA SER A 84 -13.16 -0.16 -10.04
C SER A 84 -13.83 0.25 -11.37
N TYR A 85 -14.20 1.52 -11.53
CA TYR A 85 -14.81 2.08 -12.74
C TYR A 85 -13.80 2.66 -13.73
N GLY A 86 -12.51 2.73 -13.33
CA GLY A 86 -11.44 3.26 -14.18
C GLY A 86 -11.15 4.75 -14.00
N ASN A 87 -11.72 5.41 -13.00
CA ASN A 87 -11.40 6.80 -12.70
C ASN A 87 -10.11 6.89 -11.91
N GLN A 88 -9.18 7.74 -12.34
CA GLN A 88 -7.92 7.94 -11.62
C GLN A 88 -8.16 8.60 -10.27
N GLN A 89 -7.67 7.94 -9.21
CA GLN A 89 -7.76 8.41 -7.82
C GLN A 89 -6.50 9.14 -7.37
N GLY A 90 -5.37 8.81 -7.98
CA GLY A 90 -4.08 9.40 -7.63
C GLY A 90 -2.91 8.64 -8.21
N TYR A 91 -1.71 8.95 -7.72
CA TYR A 91 -0.50 8.28 -8.14
C TYR A 91 0.58 8.31 -7.05
N GLU A 92 1.51 7.36 -7.11
CA GLU A 92 2.74 7.31 -6.32
C GLU A 92 3.94 7.45 -7.24
N LYS A 93 4.90 8.28 -6.86
CA LYS A 93 6.20 8.38 -7.55
C LYS A 93 7.34 8.34 -6.54
N LYS A 94 8.49 7.83 -6.98
CA LYS A 94 9.72 7.90 -6.22
C LYS A 94 10.37 9.28 -6.39
N ASN A 95 10.75 9.88 -5.27
CA ASN A 95 11.59 11.07 -5.24
C ASN A 95 13.02 10.63 -4.90
N ASP A 96 13.88 10.52 -5.91
CA ASP A 96 15.24 10.02 -5.75
C ASP A 96 16.13 10.99 -4.98
N LEU A 97 15.87 12.31 -5.06
CA LEU A 97 16.64 13.33 -4.32
C LEU A 97 16.53 13.12 -2.80
N TYR A 98 15.33 12.77 -2.33
CA TYR A 98 15.05 12.56 -0.90
C TYR A 98 14.95 11.09 -0.53
N ASN A 99 15.18 10.17 -1.48
CA ASN A 99 15.05 8.72 -1.31
C ASN A 99 13.76 8.30 -0.61
N ARG A 100 12.64 8.78 -1.13
CA ARG A 100 11.30 8.53 -0.56
C ARG A 100 10.25 8.34 -1.65
N ASN A 101 9.15 7.69 -1.31
CA ASN A 101 7.96 7.61 -2.15
C ASN A 101 6.97 8.69 -1.73
N GLU A 102 6.38 9.36 -2.70
CA GLU A 102 5.41 10.43 -2.52
C GLU A 102 4.11 10.07 -3.20
N THR A 103 2.99 10.15 -2.46
CA THR A 103 1.65 9.86 -2.95
C THR A 103 0.89 11.17 -3.17
N TYR A 104 0.18 11.26 -4.29
CA TYR A 104 -0.60 12.41 -4.74
C TYR A 104 -2.03 12.00 -5.04
N ASP A 105 -2.99 12.92 -4.85
CA ASP A 105 -4.34 12.73 -5.36
C ASP A 105 -4.42 12.94 -6.88
N SER A 106 -5.62 12.76 -7.45
CA SER A 106 -5.86 12.95 -8.89
C SER A 106 -5.65 14.40 -9.37
N TYR A 107 -5.68 15.38 -8.46
CA TYR A 107 -5.43 16.80 -8.72
C TYR A 107 -3.96 17.19 -8.59
N GLY A 108 -3.09 16.27 -8.16
CA GLY A 108 -1.67 16.52 -7.96
C GLY A 108 -1.29 17.09 -6.58
N ASN A 109 -2.21 17.10 -5.62
CA ASN A 109 -1.88 17.50 -4.26
C ASN A 109 -1.19 16.34 -3.53
N GLN A 110 -0.06 16.62 -2.88
CA GLN A 110 0.67 15.63 -2.08
C GLN A 110 -0.17 15.22 -0.86
N LYS A 111 -0.34 13.93 -0.66
CA LYS A 111 -1.11 13.35 0.45
C LYS A 111 -0.24 12.66 1.47
N GLU A 112 0.79 11.96 1.01
CA GLU A 112 1.57 11.08 1.88
C GLU A 112 3.03 10.98 1.40
N ILE A 113 3.91 10.79 2.37
CA ILE A 113 5.34 10.51 2.15
C ILE A 113 5.66 9.20 2.85
N LYS A 114 6.32 8.27 2.16
CA LYS A 114 6.81 7.02 2.73
C LYS A 114 8.31 6.90 2.50
N LYS A 115 9.08 6.72 3.57
CA LYS A 115 10.54 6.56 3.51
C LYS A 115 11.03 5.41 4.39
N TRP A 116 12.12 4.79 3.95
CA TRP A 116 12.81 3.77 4.73
C TRP A 116 13.64 4.42 5.86
N ASN A 117 13.51 3.87 7.07
CA ASN A 117 14.34 4.24 8.21
C ASN A 117 15.29 3.09 8.53
N GLU A 118 16.59 3.29 8.21
CA GLU A 118 17.63 2.28 8.40
C GLU A 118 17.84 1.91 9.87
N LEU A 119 17.73 2.89 10.78
CA LEU A 119 17.97 2.66 12.22
C LEU A 119 16.92 1.71 12.81
N TYR A 120 15.65 1.90 12.43
CA TYR A 120 14.53 1.12 12.94
C TYR A 120 14.12 -0.03 12.01
N GLN A 121 14.75 -0.17 10.84
CA GLN A 121 14.44 -1.19 9.83
C GLN A 121 12.94 -1.24 9.51
N ARG A 122 12.38 -0.07 9.17
CA ARG A 122 10.95 0.09 8.90
C ARG A 122 10.67 1.18 7.88
N TYR A 123 9.52 1.10 7.21
CA TYR A 123 9.01 2.20 6.40
C TYR A 123 8.16 3.13 7.27
N GLU A 124 8.54 4.40 7.35
CA GLU A 124 7.79 5.45 8.04
C GLU A 124 6.90 6.20 7.06
N VAL A 125 5.67 6.49 7.51
CA VAL A 125 4.63 7.14 6.73
C VAL A 125 4.28 8.48 7.38
N PHE A 126 4.29 9.54 6.58
CA PHE A 126 4.01 10.91 7.02
C PHE A 126 2.87 11.49 6.17
N ASP A 127 2.11 12.42 6.72
CA ASP A 127 1.18 13.24 5.97
C ASP A 127 1.90 14.33 5.15
N SER A 128 1.14 15.13 4.39
CA SER A 128 1.69 16.24 3.60
C SER A 128 2.31 17.36 4.42
N TYR A 129 1.99 17.44 5.72
CA TYR A 129 2.54 18.42 6.67
C TYR A 129 3.80 17.90 7.38
N GLY A 130 4.16 16.63 7.17
CA GLY A 130 5.32 16.00 7.82
C GLY A 130 5.02 15.35 9.16
N ASN A 131 3.76 15.25 9.58
CA ASN A 131 3.38 14.50 10.78
C ASN A 131 3.41 13.01 10.52
N MET A 132 3.98 12.25 11.46
CA MET A 132 4.06 10.79 11.33
C MET A 132 2.69 10.15 11.52
N LYS A 133 2.20 9.46 10.50
CA LYS A 133 0.95 8.69 10.53
C LYS A 133 1.12 7.31 11.15
N GLY A 134 2.29 6.70 10.93
CA GLY A 134 2.61 5.35 11.39
C GLY A 134 3.80 4.76 10.65
N TYR A 135 3.98 3.47 10.75
CA TYR A 135 5.07 2.77 10.09
C TYR A 135 4.71 1.32 9.75
N TYR A 136 5.38 0.79 8.72
CA TYR A 136 5.36 -0.63 8.36
C TYR A 136 6.66 -1.29 8.81
N LYS A 137 6.57 -2.39 9.53
CA LYS A 137 7.70 -3.22 9.91
C LYS A 137 7.48 -4.67 9.50
N TYR A 138 8.52 -5.31 8.96
CA TYR A 138 8.45 -6.72 8.63
C TYR A 138 8.68 -7.57 9.89
N ASN A 139 7.73 -8.48 10.17
CA ASN A 139 7.83 -9.45 11.23
C ASN A 139 8.32 -10.78 10.63
N SER A 140 9.59 -11.10 10.86
CA SER A 140 10.23 -12.30 10.29
C SER A 140 9.73 -13.60 10.92
N LEU A 141 9.23 -13.56 12.15
CA LEU A 141 8.68 -14.74 12.82
C LEU A 141 7.39 -15.21 12.17
N TYR A 142 6.54 -14.25 11.76
CA TYR A 142 5.25 -14.53 11.11
C TYR A 142 5.27 -14.31 9.61
N GLU A 143 6.44 -13.98 9.03
CA GLU A 143 6.64 -13.73 7.59
C GLU A 143 5.62 -12.77 6.99
N ARG A 144 5.39 -11.64 7.68
CA ARG A 144 4.37 -10.66 7.28
C ARG A 144 4.79 -9.23 7.58
N TRP A 145 4.21 -8.29 6.85
CA TRP A 145 4.29 -6.87 7.16
C TRP A 145 3.19 -6.47 8.14
N GLU A 146 3.56 -5.65 9.12
CA GLU A 146 2.66 -5.12 10.14
C GLU A 146 2.68 -3.60 10.09
N TYR A 147 1.50 -2.98 10.03
CA TYR A 147 1.35 -1.54 10.15
C TYR A 147 0.97 -1.16 11.56
N THR A 148 1.70 -0.22 12.12
CA THR A 148 1.42 0.39 13.42
C THR A 148 1.11 1.87 13.23
N LYS A 149 -0.07 2.30 13.67
CA LYS A 149 -0.46 3.71 13.62
C LYS A 149 0.31 4.49 14.69
N SER A 150 0.72 5.72 14.36
CA SER A 150 1.27 6.67 15.34
C SER A 150 0.20 7.09 16.34
N SER A 151 0.59 7.22 17.60
CA SER A 151 -0.33 7.62 18.69
C SER A 151 -0.47 9.15 18.82
N TYR A 152 0.07 9.93 17.90
CA TYR A 152 0.04 11.41 17.92
C TYR A 152 -0.99 11.96 16.95
#